data_c69241ee0684bcb33ac22f38a1aa3c3d
#
_entry.id   c69241ee0684bcb33ac22f38a1aa3c3d
#
_cell.length_a   1.000
_cell.length_b   1.000
_cell.length_c   1.000
_cell.angle_alpha   90.00
_cell.angle_beta   90.00
_cell.angle_gamma   90.00
#
_symmetry.space_group_name_H-M   'P 1'
#
loop_
_entity.id
_entity.type
_entity.pdbx_description
1 polymer ?
#
loop_
_entity_poly.entity_id
_entity_poly.type
_entity_poly.pdbx_seq_one_letter_code
_entity_poly.pdbx_strand_id
1 'polypeptide(L)' 'MFLKRKQDGHLVEVLSLNDLVNPLHKEVIGRLHYGEEPGDPEKFTKADLCFPSGEELPRCWTDVHYRDEELFKRLKITP' A
#
# COMPACT_ATOMS: atom_id res chain seq x y z
N MET A 1 -0.82 -3.77 11.92
CA MET A 1 -1.57 -3.94 10.67
C MET A 1 -0.88 -4.93 9.75
N PHE A 2 -1.63 -5.81 9.16
CA PHE A 2 -1.09 -6.82 8.25
C PHE A 2 -1.59 -6.59 6.82
N LEU A 3 -0.69 -6.73 5.86
CA LEU A 3 -1.01 -6.80 4.45
C LEU A 3 -0.56 -8.14 3.90
N LYS A 4 -0.89 -8.42 2.65
CA LYS A 4 -0.52 -9.65 1.97
C LYS A 4 0.41 -9.32 0.81
N ARG A 5 1.50 -10.09 0.69
CA ARG A 5 2.40 -9.97 -0.47
C ARG A 5 1.80 -10.75 -1.63
N LYS A 6 1.58 -10.05 -2.76
CA LYS A 6 0.89 -10.63 -3.92
C LYS A 6 1.60 -11.86 -4.50
N GLN A 7 2.93 -11.85 -4.49
CA GLN A 7 3.67 -12.89 -5.18
C GLN A 7 3.51 -14.28 -4.56
N ASP A 8 3.29 -14.37 -3.25
CA ASP A 8 3.22 -15.66 -2.55
C ASP A 8 2.12 -15.74 -1.50
N GLY A 9 1.42 -14.64 -1.25
CA GLY A 9 0.33 -14.61 -0.27
C GLY A 9 0.77 -14.57 1.18
N HIS A 10 2.06 -14.43 1.46
CA HIS A 10 2.53 -14.31 2.85
C HIS A 10 2.12 -12.99 3.46
N LEU A 11 1.84 -13.01 4.76
CA LEU A 11 1.47 -11.80 5.48
C LEU A 11 2.71 -10.94 5.76
N VAL A 12 2.51 -9.64 5.67
CA VAL A 12 3.53 -8.63 5.97
C VAL A 12 2.99 -7.74 7.07
N GLU A 13 3.69 -7.70 8.20
CA GLU A 13 3.34 -6.78 9.28
C GLU A 13 3.89 -5.41 8.95
N VAL A 14 3.01 -4.42 8.77
CA VAL A 14 3.42 -3.05 8.43
C VAL A 14 3.89 -2.34 9.70
N LEU A 15 5.11 -1.84 9.68
CA LEU A 15 5.71 -1.12 10.81
C LEU A 15 5.65 0.39 10.64
N SER A 16 5.58 0.88 9.41
CA SER A 16 5.55 2.33 9.11
C SER A 16 4.24 2.73 8.47
N LEU A 17 3.20 2.90 9.29
CA LEU A 17 1.87 3.27 8.79
C LEU A 17 1.87 4.62 8.08
N ASN A 18 2.68 5.57 8.54
CA ASN A 18 2.77 6.88 7.89
C ASN A 18 3.24 6.76 6.44
N ASP A 19 4.21 5.88 6.19
CA ASP A 19 4.69 5.63 4.84
C ASP A 19 3.64 4.90 4.00
N LEU A 20 2.88 4.01 4.62
CA LEU A 20 1.84 3.26 3.92
C LEU A 20 0.77 4.18 3.34
N VAL A 21 0.31 5.15 4.11
CA VAL A 21 -0.78 6.04 3.70
C VAL A 21 -0.30 7.26 2.89
N ASN A 22 1.00 7.47 2.82
CA ASN A 22 1.58 8.60 2.09
C ASN A 22 1.90 8.19 0.65
N PRO A 23 1.18 8.73 -0.35
CA PRO A 23 1.40 8.34 -1.74
C PRO A 23 2.76 8.76 -2.29
N LEU A 24 3.48 9.66 -1.63
CA LEU A 24 4.83 10.03 -2.02
C LEU A 24 5.84 8.92 -1.75
N HIS A 25 5.54 8.01 -0.83
CA HIS A 25 6.40 6.90 -0.48
C HIS A 25 5.94 5.64 -1.19
N LYS A 26 6.77 5.09 -2.04
CA LYS A 26 6.46 3.88 -2.81
C LYS A 26 6.70 2.61 -2.03
N GLU A 27 7.42 2.71 -0.91
CA GLU A 27 7.82 1.57 -0.10
C GLU A 27 7.38 1.76 1.34
N VAL A 28 7.22 0.65 2.04
CA VAL A 28 6.92 0.64 3.47
C VAL A 28 7.90 -0.30 4.18
N ILE A 29 8.12 -0.03 5.46
CA ILE A 29 8.91 -0.93 6.31
C ILE A 29 7.95 -1.94 6.91
N GLY A 30 8.29 -3.20 6.82
CA GLY A 30 7.48 -4.27 7.36
C GLY A 30 8.29 -5.50 7.69
N ARG A 31 7.61 -6.51 8.22
CA ARG A 31 8.20 -7.82 8.52
C ARG A 31 7.40 -8.89 7.81
N LEU A 32 8.10 -9.73 7.09
CA LEU A 32 7.46 -10.87 6.45
C LEU A 32 7.24 -11.97 7.49
N HIS A 33 6.02 -12.49 7.54
CA HIS A 33 5.66 -13.56 8.45
C HIS A 33 5.72 -14.90 7.75
N TYR A 34 6.64 -15.75 8.19
CA TYR A 34 6.76 -17.14 7.78
C TYR A 34 6.47 -18.00 9.00
N GLY A 35 5.50 -18.88 8.91
CA GLY A 35 5.20 -19.79 10.00
C GLY A 35 5.02 -19.06 11.33
N GLU A 36 5.81 -19.44 12.35
CA GLU A 36 5.65 -18.93 13.70
C GLU A 36 6.50 -17.70 14.03
N GLU A 37 7.55 -17.45 13.25
CA GLU A 37 8.48 -16.37 13.53
C GLU A 37 8.41 -15.25 12.49
N PRO A 38 8.30 -14.00 12.93
CA PRO A 38 8.39 -12.88 12.01
C PRO A 38 9.83 -12.70 11.53
N GLY A 39 9.99 -12.28 10.29
CA GLY A 39 11.29 -11.95 9.72
C GLY A 39 11.83 -10.62 10.25
N ASP A 40 13.00 -10.25 9.78
CA ASP A 40 13.60 -8.96 10.10
C ASP A 40 12.88 -7.84 9.36
N PRO A 41 12.89 -6.61 9.90
CA PRO A 41 12.33 -5.47 9.19
C PRO A 41 13.03 -5.27 7.85
N GLU A 42 12.23 -5.06 6.79
CA GLU A 42 12.74 -4.79 5.45
C GLU A 42 11.78 -3.89 4.70
N LYS A 43 12.21 -3.38 3.56
CA LYS A 43 11.38 -2.54 2.70
C LYS A 43 10.56 -3.38 1.76
N PHE A 44 9.28 -3.04 1.63
CA PHE A 44 8.36 -3.66 0.69
C PHE A 44 7.79 -2.60 -0.24
N THR A 45 7.72 -2.91 -1.53
CA THR A 45 7.09 -2.03 -2.51
C THR A 45 5.57 -2.13 -2.37
N LYS A 46 4.88 -1.01 -2.25
CA LYS A 46 3.41 -0.99 -2.09
C LYS A 46 2.70 -1.70 -3.25
N ALA A 47 3.25 -1.61 -4.47
CA ALA A 47 2.67 -2.26 -5.63
C ALA A 47 2.61 -3.79 -5.49
N ASP A 48 3.46 -4.37 -4.64
CA ASP A 48 3.51 -5.80 -4.38
C ASP A 48 2.63 -6.23 -3.21
N LEU A 49 1.92 -5.30 -2.59
CA LEU A 49 1.10 -5.55 -1.41
C LEU A 49 -0.38 -5.31 -1.70
N CYS A 50 -1.23 -6.05 -1.00
CA CYS A 50 -2.68 -5.84 -1.03
C CYS A 50 -3.24 -6.17 0.35
N PHE A 51 -4.54 -5.94 0.53
CA PHE A 51 -5.19 -6.36 1.78
C PHE A 51 -5.26 -7.88 1.87
N PRO A 52 -5.30 -8.45 3.10
CA PRO A 52 -5.42 -9.91 3.25
C PRO A 52 -6.60 -10.52 2.51
N SER A 53 -7.66 -9.73 2.28
CA SER A 53 -8.81 -10.16 1.49
C SER A 53 -8.53 -10.28 0.00
N GLY A 54 -7.39 -9.76 -0.47
CA GLY A 54 -7.04 -9.69 -1.88
C GLY A 54 -7.36 -8.36 -2.54
N GLU A 55 -8.01 -7.45 -1.82
CA GLU A 55 -8.33 -6.13 -2.35
C GLU A 55 -7.08 -5.27 -2.48
N GLU A 56 -7.04 -4.46 -3.54
CA GLU A 56 -5.94 -3.53 -3.76
C GLU A 56 -5.94 -2.42 -2.72
N LEU A 57 -4.75 -1.86 -2.47
CA LEU A 57 -4.62 -0.70 -1.59
C LEU A 57 -5.35 0.51 -2.18
N PRO A 58 -5.90 1.40 -1.34
CA PRO A 58 -6.55 2.61 -1.85
C PRO A 58 -5.61 3.44 -2.71
N ARG A 59 -6.13 4.01 -3.80
CA ARG A 59 -5.33 4.85 -4.70
C ARG A 59 -4.72 6.04 -3.98
N CYS A 60 -5.40 6.59 -2.98
CA CYS A 60 -4.88 7.71 -2.22
C CYS A 60 -3.62 7.37 -1.42
N TRP A 61 -3.29 6.08 -1.26
CA TRP A 61 -2.06 5.64 -0.61
C TRP A 61 -0.90 5.43 -1.59
N THR A 62 -1.20 5.26 -2.88
CA THR A 62 -0.21 4.85 -3.88
C THR A 62 -0.06 5.82 -5.03
N ASP A 63 -1.03 6.69 -5.27
CA ASP A 63 -1.05 7.59 -6.42
C ASP A 63 -1.06 9.04 -5.95
N VAL A 64 0.04 9.75 -6.19
CA VAL A 64 0.17 11.16 -5.81
C VAL A 64 -0.79 12.06 -6.58
N HIS A 65 -1.30 11.60 -7.71
CA HIS A 65 -2.21 12.36 -8.56
C HIS A 65 -3.69 12.03 -8.32
N TYR A 66 -3.99 11.24 -7.30
CA TYR A 66 -5.35 10.83 -6.99
C TYR A 66 -6.31 12.02 -6.86
N ARG A 67 -5.90 13.05 -6.11
CA ARG A 67 -6.71 14.26 -5.92
C ARG A 67 -6.81 15.09 -7.18
N ASP A 68 -5.75 15.14 -7.97
CA ASP A 68 -5.73 15.89 -9.22
C ASP A 68 -6.75 15.31 -10.19
N GLU A 69 -6.83 13.99 -10.27
CA GLU A 69 -7.83 13.30 -11.09
C GLU A 69 -9.25 13.64 -10.65
N GLU A 70 -9.50 13.66 -9.35
CA GLU A 70 -10.78 14.04 -8.81
C GLU A 70 -11.14 15.47 -9.14
N LEU A 71 -10.18 16.37 -9.00
CA LEU A 71 -10.38 17.79 -9.36
C LEU A 71 -10.67 17.93 -10.84
N PHE A 72 -9.96 17.23 -11.69
CA PHE A 72 -10.19 17.23 -13.13
C PHE A 72 -11.59 16.73 -13.48
N LYS A 73 -12.07 15.71 -12.81
CA LYS A 73 -13.42 15.21 -13.01
C LYS A 73 -14.47 16.23 -12.61
N ARG A 74 -14.21 16.96 -11.53
CA ARG A 74 -15.11 18.04 -11.09
C ARG A 74 -15.08 19.24 -12.04
N LEU A 75 -13.89 19.57 -12.55
CA LEU A 75 -13.72 20.70 -13.47
C LEU A 75 -14.26 20.40 -14.86
N LYS A 76 -14.30 19.14 -15.27
CA LYS A 76 -14.90 18.74 -16.55
C LYS A 76 -16.39 18.90 -16.61
N ILE A 77 -17.04 19.05 -15.47
CA ILE A 77 -18.46 19.30 -15.41
C ILE A 77 -18.74 20.75 -15.81
N THR A 78 -17.72 21.59 -15.72
CA THR A 78 -17.76 22.96 -16.24
C THR A 78 -16.95 23.01 -17.52
N PRO A 79 -17.56 22.99 -18.66
CA PRO A 79 -16.87 23.10 -19.94
C PRO A 79 -16.15 24.43 -20.10
#